data_ca13da57786f8d7ebc35eae52bcf371d
#
_entry.id   ca13da57786f8d7ebc35eae52bcf371d
#
_cell.length_a   1.000
_cell.length_b   1.000
_cell.length_c   1.000
_cell.angle_alpha   90.00
_cell.angle_beta   90.00
_cell.angle_gamma   90.00
#
_symmetry.space_group_name_H-M   'P 1'
#
loop_
_entity.id
_entity.type
_entity.pdbx_description
1 polymer ?
#
loop_
_entity_poly.entity_id
_entity_poly.type
_entity_poly.pdbx_seq_one_letter_code
_entity_poly.pdbx_strand_id
1 'polypeptide(L)'
;RKKEIPSIHQEHQVDRNLVEHALDLLEASRTPRDEPVPLKEGLKLPEVMPELGIEAKKMLDELASSVLETSAQLHHPGFMAHMDPPTPSVAWVASFWQAALNQNLLHPDVAPKARFLSERLVSWIAPFFGMDGGHFVPGSTVSNLTALWAAREIKGVKKVAASKMA
;
A
#
# COMPACT_ATOMS: atom_id res chain seq x y z
N ARG A 1 11.01 4.12 -38.26
CA ARG A 1 11.63 4.95 -37.20
C ARG A 1 11.91 4.03 -36.03
N LYS A 2 13.19 3.73 -35.72
CA LYS A 2 13.57 3.05 -34.49
C LYS A 2 13.15 3.96 -33.32
N LYS A 3 12.21 3.51 -32.47
CA LYS A 3 11.97 4.15 -31.19
C LYS A 3 13.27 4.02 -30.39
N GLU A 4 13.89 5.14 -30.05
CA GLU A 4 14.99 5.14 -29.07
C GLU A 4 14.42 4.60 -27.77
N ILE A 5 15.01 3.54 -27.29
CA ILE A 5 14.72 3.03 -25.93
C ILE A 5 15.31 4.06 -24.98
N PRO A 6 14.50 4.69 -24.09
CA PRO A 6 15.02 5.61 -23.10
C PRO A 6 16.14 4.95 -22.31
N SER A 7 17.18 5.69 -21.96
CA SER A 7 18.23 5.14 -21.09
C SER A 7 17.60 4.71 -19.76
N ILE A 8 18.05 3.60 -19.18
CA ILE A 8 17.58 3.07 -17.89
C ILE A 8 17.54 4.18 -16.80
N HIS A 9 18.42 5.16 -16.88
CA HIS A 9 18.45 6.31 -15.95
C HIS A 9 17.27 7.26 -16.11
N GLN A 10 16.63 7.37 -17.28
CA GLN A 10 15.46 8.24 -17.49
C GLN A 10 14.18 7.60 -16.97
N GLU A 11 14.05 6.28 -17.03
CA GLU A 11 12.88 5.56 -16.57
C GLU A 11 12.72 5.58 -15.03
N HIS A 12 13.80 5.86 -14.29
CA HIS A 12 13.79 5.93 -12.83
C HIS A 12 13.78 7.35 -12.27
N GLN A 13 13.68 8.36 -13.14
CA GLN A 13 13.52 9.74 -12.68
C GLN A 13 12.08 10.03 -12.33
N VAL A 14 11.90 10.99 -11.40
CA VAL A 14 10.54 11.44 -11.02
C VAL A 14 9.91 12.15 -12.23
N ASP A 15 8.89 11.52 -12.80
CA ASP A 15 8.03 12.17 -13.80
C ASP A 15 6.95 12.99 -13.07
N ARG A 16 7.23 14.27 -12.85
CA ARG A 16 6.30 15.18 -12.17
C ARG A 16 4.96 15.28 -12.91
N ASN A 17 4.94 15.34 -14.23
CA ASN A 17 3.73 15.48 -15.01
C ASN A 17 2.83 14.24 -14.86
N LEU A 18 3.43 13.05 -14.83
CA LEU A 18 2.70 11.81 -14.60
C LEU A 18 2.11 11.74 -13.20
N VAL A 19 2.86 12.18 -12.17
CA VAL A 19 2.39 12.22 -10.79
C VAL A 19 1.26 13.24 -10.62
N GLU A 20 1.39 14.44 -11.18
CA GLU A 20 0.35 15.47 -11.15
C GLU A 20 -0.91 14.98 -11.87
N HIS A 21 -0.78 14.37 -13.02
CA HIS A 21 -1.92 13.77 -13.73
C HIS A 21 -2.62 12.69 -12.92
N ALA A 22 -1.88 11.82 -12.24
CA ALA A 22 -2.46 10.79 -11.37
C ALA A 22 -3.19 11.39 -10.17
N LEU A 23 -2.71 12.51 -9.62
CA LEU A 23 -3.38 13.25 -8.55
C LEU A 23 -4.69 13.90 -9.06
N ASP A 24 -4.68 14.52 -10.24
CA ASP A 24 -5.87 15.11 -10.86
C ASP A 24 -6.97 14.06 -11.04
N LEU A 25 -6.61 12.88 -11.55
CA LEU A 25 -7.55 11.75 -11.71
C LEU A 25 -8.10 11.29 -10.36
N LEU A 26 -7.25 11.19 -9.35
CA LEU A 26 -7.66 10.80 -8.00
C LEU A 26 -8.60 11.84 -7.38
N GLU A 27 -8.27 13.13 -7.48
CA GLU A 27 -9.12 14.21 -6.96
C GLU A 27 -10.49 14.23 -7.65
N ALA A 28 -10.53 14.09 -8.96
CA ALA A 28 -11.77 14.02 -9.72
C ALA A 28 -12.66 12.84 -9.27
N SER A 29 -12.05 11.71 -8.91
CA SER A 29 -12.77 10.51 -8.43
C SER A 29 -13.32 10.65 -7.01
N ARG A 30 -12.86 11.63 -6.23
CA ARG A 30 -13.21 11.82 -4.81
C ARG A 30 -14.42 12.70 -4.58
N THR A 31 -15.12 13.15 -5.61
CA THR A 31 -16.40 13.83 -5.44
C THR A 31 -17.38 12.92 -4.70
N PRO A 32 -17.92 13.33 -3.55
CA PRO A 32 -18.85 12.50 -2.77
C PRO A 32 -20.05 12.05 -3.61
N ARG A 33 -20.42 10.79 -3.49
CA ARG A 33 -21.55 10.18 -4.18
C ARG A 33 -22.45 9.49 -3.17
N ASP A 34 -23.73 9.77 -3.22
CA ASP A 34 -24.71 9.14 -2.33
C ASP A 34 -25.16 7.77 -2.84
N GLU A 35 -24.91 7.47 -4.11
CA GLU A 35 -25.28 6.19 -4.71
C GLU A 35 -24.05 5.44 -5.24
N PRO A 36 -24.09 4.08 -5.20
CA PRO A 36 -23.04 3.26 -5.79
C PRO A 36 -22.95 3.53 -7.30
N VAL A 37 -21.73 3.62 -7.81
CA VAL A 37 -21.51 3.61 -9.26
C VAL A 37 -21.85 2.21 -9.76
N PRO A 38 -22.76 2.08 -10.74
CA PRO A 38 -22.99 0.80 -11.38
C PRO A 38 -21.67 0.25 -11.91
N LEU A 39 -21.38 -1.02 -11.64
CA LEU A 39 -20.25 -1.69 -12.27
C LEU A 39 -20.49 -1.63 -13.78
N LYS A 40 -19.83 -0.69 -14.44
CA LYS A 40 -19.72 -0.69 -15.89
C LYS A 40 -19.08 -2.01 -16.30
N GLU A 41 -19.33 -2.45 -17.52
CA GLU A 41 -18.65 -3.64 -18.07
C GLU A 41 -17.18 -3.62 -17.64
N GLY A 42 -16.72 -4.74 -17.05
CA GLY A 42 -15.42 -4.81 -16.39
C GLY A 42 -14.28 -4.36 -17.29
N LEU A 43 -13.19 -3.90 -16.68
CA LEU A 43 -11.97 -3.53 -17.37
C LEU A 43 -11.57 -4.62 -18.36
N LYS A 44 -11.62 -4.31 -19.65
CA LYS A 44 -11.23 -5.25 -20.71
C LYS A 44 -9.71 -5.30 -20.80
N LEU A 45 -9.14 -6.21 -20.03
CA LEU A 45 -7.70 -6.52 -20.15
C LEU A 45 -7.49 -7.59 -21.23
N PRO A 46 -6.37 -7.55 -21.97
CA PRO A 46 -6.02 -8.63 -22.89
C PRO A 46 -5.84 -9.93 -22.10
N GLU A 47 -6.33 -11.05 -22.67
CA GLU A 47 -6.19 -12.39 -22.05
C GLU A 47 -4.73 -12.84 -21.98
N VAL A 48 -3.91 -12.34 -22.89
CA VAL A 48 -2.48 -12.65 -22.96
C VAL A 48 -1.69 -11.36 -22.75
N MET A 49 -0.58 -11.45 -22.02
CA MET A 49 0.29 -10.31 -21.79
C MET A 49 0.75 -9.69 -23.11
N PRO A 50 0.53 -8.39 -23.33
CA PRO A 50 0.96 -7.72 -24.57
C PRO A 50 2.48 -7.76 -24.72
N GLU A 51 2.96 -7.96 -25.92
CA GLU A 51 4.40 -7.88 -26.22
C GLU A 51 4.97 -6.47 -26.06
N LEU A 52 4.13 -5.46 -26.28
CA LEU A 52 4.49 -4.04 -26.16
C LEU A 52 3.67 -3.41 -25.04
N GLY A 53 4.36 -2.65 -24.17
CA GLY A 53 3.70 -1.81 -23.17
C GLY A 53 2.92 -0.65 -23.82
N ILE A 54 2.05 -0.05 -23.04
CA ILE A 54 1.37 1.21 -23.42
C ILE A 54 2.02 2.37 -22.67
N GLU A 55 1.78 3.58 -23.14
CA GLU A 55 2.22 4.81 -22.47
C GLU A 55 1.60 4.90 -21.07
N ALA A 56 2.40 5.29 -20.07
CA ALA A 56 1.95 5.33 -18.66
C ALA A 56 0.73 6.24 -18.44
N LYS A 57 0.71 7.42 -19.06
CA LYS A 57 -0.44 8.33 -18.95
C LYS A 57 -1.71 7.69 -19.51
N LYS A 58 -1.63 7.06 -20.67
CA LYS A 58 -2.76 6.37 -21.29
C LYS A 58 -3.27 5.24 -20.40
N MET A 59 -2.36 4.49 -19.76
CA MET A 59 -2.75 3.45 -18.80
C MET A 59 -3.50 4.02 -17.59
N LEU A 60 -3.03 5.15 -17.05
CA LEU A 60 -3.72 5.81 -15.95
C LEU A 60 -5.14 6.25 -16.34
N ASP A 61 -5.30 6.84 -17.53
CA ASP A 61 -6.61 7.26 -18.04
C ASP A 61 -7.57 6.06 -18.21
N GLU A 62 -7.08 4.94 -18.73
CA GLU A 62 -7.86 3.71 -18.90
C GLU A 62 -8.24 3.07 -17.55
N LEU A 63 -7.34 3.11 -16.56
CA LEU A 63 -7.57 2.53 -15.24
C LEU A 63 -8.45 3.41 -14.33
N ALA A 64 -8.37 4.73 -14.46
CA ALA A 64 -9.04 5.67 -13.58
C ALA A 64 -10.55 5.42 -13.48
N SER A 65 -11.23 5.27 -14.62
CA SER A 65 -12.66 5.02 -14.66
C SER A 65 -13.08 3.66 -14.06
N SER A 66 -12.19 2.67 -14.17
CA SER A 66 -12.49 1.31 -13.68
C SER A 66 -12.08 1.08 -12.24
N VAL A 67 -11.02 1.73 -11.78
CA VAL A 67 -10.45 1.52 -10.44
C VAL A 67 -10.89 2.62 -9.48
N LEU A 68 -10.67 3.89 -9.85
CA LEU A 68 -10.94 5.00 -8.93
C LEU A 68 -12.45 5.27 -8.78
N GLU A 69 -13.19 5.27 -9.90
CA GLU A 69 -14.61 5.58 -9.87
C GLU A 69 -15.45 4.47 -9.22
N THR A 70 -15.02 3.20 -9.29
CA THR A 70 -15.74 2.07 -8.72
C THR A 70 -15.33 1.71 -7.31
N SER A 71 -14.24 2.29 -6.80
CA SER A 71 -13.77 2.05 -5.44
C SER A 71 -14.71 2.64 -4.39
N ALA A 72 -14.82 1.97 -3.24
CA ALA A 72 -15.56 2.49 -2.10
C ALA A 72 -14.98 3.83 -1.63
N GLN A 73 -15.84 4.81 -1.40
CA GLN A 73 -15.43 6.14 -0.95
C GLN A 73 -15.27 6.17 0.57
N LEU A 74 -14.16 5.62 1.10
CA LEU A 74 -13.89 5.56 2.55
C LEU A 74 -13.88 6.96 3.20
N HIS A 75 -13.65 8.01 2.43
CA HIS A 75 -13.66 9.40 2.90
C HIS A 75 -15.05 10.04 2.93
N HIS A 76 -16.08 9.36 2.42
CA HIS A 76 -17.44 9.90 2.41
C HIS A 76 -17.97 10.01 3.85
N PRO A 77 -18.60 11.14 4.25
CA PRO A 77 -19.13 11.32 5.61
C PRO A 77 -20.12 10.25 6.06
N GLY A 78 -20.83 9.64 5.13
CA GLY A 78 -21.79 8.56 5.37
C GLY A 78 -21.17 7.15 5.38
N PHE A 79 -19.86 7.00 5.19
CA PHE A 79 -19.23 5.69 5.21
C PHE A 79 -19.12 5.16 6.65
N MET A 80 -19.82 4.08 6.95
CA MET A 80 -19.88 3.48 8.30
C MET A 80 -19.63 1.97 8.28
N ALA A 81 -19.08 1.42 7.20
CA ALA A 81 -18.81 -0.01 7.07
C ALA A 81 -17.36 -0.32 7.46
N HIS A 82 -17.17 -1.43 8.17
CA HIS A 82 -15.88 -1.95 8.59
C HIS A 82 -15.00 -0.97 9.37
N MET A 83 -13.74 -1.35 9.62
CA MET A 83 -12.73 -0.54 10.30
C MET A 83 -11.71 0.02 9.31
N ASP A 84 -12.19 0.55 8.19
CA ASP A 84 -11.37 1.06 7.09
C ASP A 84 -11.42 2.60 7.09
N PRO A 85 -10.59 3.28 7.90
CA PRO A 85 -10.57 4.73 7.95
C PRO A 85 -9.99 5.33 6.66
N PRO A 86 -10.39 6.54 6.29
CA PRO A 86 -9.75 7.23 5.18
C PRO A 86 -8.28 7.49 5.47
N THR A 87 -7.44 7.28 4.47
CA THR A 87 -5.99 7.47 4.59
C THR A 87 -5.66 8.97 4.65
N PRO A 88 -4.95 9.45 5.67
CA PRO A 88 -4.54 10.85 5.75
C PRO A 88 -3.48 11.19 4.68
N SER A 89 -3.50 12.43 4.20
CA SER A 89 -2.62 12.89 3.11
C SER A 89 -1.13 12.66 3.38
N VAL A 90 -0.69 12.80 4.64
CA VAL A 90 0.70 12.51 5.01
C VAL A 90 1.11 11.06 4.76
N ALA A 91 0.17 10.12 4.89
CA ALA A 91 0.43 8.70 4.61
C ALA A 91 0.56 8.44 3.10
N TRP A 92 -0.16 9.19 2.25
CA TRP A 92 0.03 9.12 0.79
C TRP A 92 1.43 9.55 0.40
N VAL A 93 1.91 10.69 0.95
CA VAL A 93 3.27 11.18 0.71
C VAL A 93 4.31 10.16 1.20
N ALA A 94 4.11 9.58 2.37
CA ALA A 94 4.99 8.55 2.91
C ALA A 94 5.05 7.31 2.01
N SER A 95 3.90 6.86 1.49
CA SER A 95 3.83 5.74 0.55
C SER A 95 4.51 6.04 -0.79
N PHE A 96 4.37 7.27 -1.28
CA PHE A 96 5.08 7.72 -2.47
C PHE A 96 6.60 7.71 -2.27
N TRP A 97 7.09 8.22 -1.14
CA TRP A 97 8.51 8.17 -0.81
C TRP A 97 9.00 6.74 -0.62
N GLN A 98 8.20 5.89 0.03
CA GLN A 98 8.53 4.47 0.19
C GLN A 98 8.72 3.79 -1.17
N ALA A 99 7.81 4.01 -2.12
CA ALA A 99 7.92 3.45 -3.46
C ALA A 99 9.14 3.98 -4.21
N ALA A 100 9.40 5.30 -4.15
CA ALA A 100 10.53 5.93 -4.82
C ALA A 100 11.88 5.51 -4.25
N LEU A 101 11.99 5.35 -2.93
CA LEU A 101 13.24 4.98 -2.26
C LEU A 101 13.51 3.48 -2.26
N ASN A 102 12.45 2.67 -2.31
CA ASN A 102 12.52 1.20 -2.30
C ASN A 102 13.54 0.61 -1.31
N GLN A 103 13.52 1.11 -0.06
CA GLN A 103 14.53 0.79 0.95
C GLN A 103 14.32 -0.59 1.56
N ASN A 104 15.40 -1.35 1.70
CA ASN A 104 15.42 -2.65 2.35
C ASN A 104 16.01 -2.54 3.76
N LEU A 105 15.21 -2.83 4.80
CA LEU A 105 15.62 -2.74 6.20
C LEU A 105 16.64 -3.83 6.64
N LEU A 106 16.87 -4.86 5.82
CA LEU A 106 17.86 -5.89 6.12
C LEU A 106 19.30 -5.35 6.07
N HIS A 107 19.55 -4.34 5.24
CA HIS A 107 20.87 -3.78 5.02
C HIS A 107 20.97 -2.38 5.61
N PRO A 108 21.72 -2.19 6.72
CA PRO A 108 21.89 -0.89 7.36
C PRO A 108 22.45 0.18 6.42
N ASP A 109 23.32 -0.21 5.50
CA ASP A 109 23.93 0.71 4.54
C ASP A 109 22.94 1.21 3.47
N VAL A 110 21.92 0.39 3.17
CA VAL A 110 20.87 0.75 2.20
C VAL A 110 19.76 1.56 2.87
N ALA A 111 19.41 1.26 4.11
CA ALA A 111 18.31 1.88 4.83
C ALA A 111 18.71 2.39 6.23
N PRO A 112 19.76 3.24 6.37
CA PRO A 112 20.32 3.59 7.66
C PRO A 112 19.36 4.33 8.59
N LYS A 113 18.48 5.16 8.02
CA LYS A 113 17.50 5.93 8.81
C LYS A 113 16.17 5.21 8.97
N ALA A 114 15.73 4.43 8.00
CA ALA A 114 14.46 3.74 8.05
C ALA A 114 14.41 2.71 9.19
N ARG A 115 15.50 1.97 9.40
CA ARG A 115 15.62 1.05 10.54
C ARG A 115 15.55 1.79 11.87
N PHE A 116 16.32 2.86 12.03
CA PHE A 116 16.30 3.69 13.24
C PHE A 116 14.90 4.23 13.52
N LEU A 117 14.19 4.74 12.50
CA LEU A 117 12.82 5.24 12.63
C LEU A 117 11.85 4.13 13.07
N SER A 118 11.97 2.94 12.49
CA SER A 118 11.16 1.79 12.87
C SER A 118 11.35 1.41 14.35
N GLU A 119 12.59 1.30 14.80
CA GLU A 119 12.93 1.00 16.19
C GLU A 119 12.42 2.11 17.14
N ARG A 120 12.55 3.38 16.75
CA ARG A 120 12.05 4.50 17.54
C ARG A 120 10.52 4.50 17.64
N LEU A 121 9.82 4.26 16.55
CA LEU A 121 8.36 4.14 16.56
C LEU A 121 7.87 3.01 17.46
N VAL A 122 8.51 1.85 17.39
CA VAL A 122 8.22 0.73 18.29
C VAL A 122 8.40 1.15 19.75
N SER A 123 9.51 1.84 20.09
CA SER A 123 9.75 2.30 21.46
C SER A 123 8.70 3.29 21.98
N TRP A 124 8.09 4.08 21.09
CA TRP A 124 7.01 5.00 21.46
C TRP A 124 5.65 4.31 21.64
N ILE A 125 5.40 3.26 20.85
CA ILE A 125 4.09 2.59 20.80
C ILE A 125 4.00 1.46 21.85
N ALA A 126 5.06 0.72 22.08
CA ALA A 126 5.07 -0.44 22.96
C ALA A 126 4.52 -0.17 24.38
N PRO A 127 4.82 0.95 25.06
CA PRO A 127 4.29 1.25 26.39
C PRO A 127 2.76 1.36 26.45
N PHE A 128 2.07 1.76 25.37
CA PHE A 128 0.60 1.79 25.32
C PHE A 128 -0.02 0.40 25.46
N PHE A 129 0.75 -0.64 25.16
CA PHE A 129 0.35 -2.05 25.29
C PHE A 129 1.00 -2.74 26.51
N GLY A 130 1.66 -1.97 27.39
CA GLY A 130 2.39 -2.54 28.54
C GLY A 130 3.59 -3.40 28.14
N MET A 131 4.21 -3.11 27.00
CA MET A 131 5.34 -3.83 26.43
C MET A 131 6.62 -2.97 26.43
N ASP A 132 7.78 -3.61 26.50
CA ASP A 132 9.09 -2.95 26.46
C ASP A 132 9.63 -2.82 25.02
N GLY A 133 9.01 -3.50 24.07
CA GLY A 133 9.41 -3.51 22.67
C GLY A 133 8.44 -4.27 21.78
N GLY A 134 8.83 -4.45 20.53
CA GLY A 134 8.00 -5.14 19.55
C GLY A 134 8.61 -5.12 18.16
N HIS A 135 7.80 -5.48 17.19
CA HIS A 135 8.18 -5.49 15.78
C HIS A 135 6.96 -5.21 14.89
N PHE A 136 7.14 -4.42 13.84
CA PHE A 136 6.13 -4.24 12.83
C PHE A 136 6.06 -5.44 11.90
N VAL A 137 4.85 -5.86 11.61
CA VAL A 137 4.55 -6.98 10.69
C VAL A 137 3.47 -6.55 9.69
N PRO A 138 3.39 -7.19 8.52
CA PRO A 138 2.49 -6.76 7.43
C PRO A 138 1.01 -7.11 7.67
N GLY A 139 0.61 -7.47 8.88
CA GLY A 139 -0.79 -7.71 9.20
C GLY A 139 -1.00 -8.68 10.36
N SER A 140 -2.24 -8.81 10.81
CA SER A 140 -2.62 -9.61 12.00
C SER A 140 -2.28 -11.10 11.85
N THR A 141 -2.44 -11.69 10.68
CA THR A 141 -2.08 -13.09 10.42
C THR A 141 -0.59 -13.35 10.66
N VAL A 142 0.28 -12.48 10.16
CA VAL A 142 1.73 -12.59 10.38
C VAL A 142 2.08 -12.28 11.83
N SER A 143 1.37 -11.36 12.47
CA SER A 143 1.52 -11.08 13.90
C SER A 143 1.25 -12.33 14.74
N ASN A 144 0.11 -12.98 14.54
CA ASN A 144 -0.25 -14.21 15.22
C ASN A 144 0.76 -15.34 14.97
N LEU A 145 1.16 -15.53 13.72
CA LEU A 145 2.17 -16.52 13.35
C LEU A 145 3.50 -16.25 14.08
N THR A 146 3.96 -15.00 14.08
CA THR A 146 5.22 -14.60 14.73
C THR A 146 5.16 -14.84 16.23
N ALA A 147 4.05 -14.46 16.89
CA ALA A 147 3.84 -14.66 18.33
C ALA A 147 3.82 -16.14 18.70
N LEU A 148 3.08 -16.96 17.95
CA LEU A 148 3.01 -18.40 18.17
C LEU A 148 4.37 -19.10 17.92
N TRP A 149 5.08 -18.68 16.91
CA TRP A 149 6.41 -19.19 16.63
C TRP A 149 7.39 -18.83 17.76
N ALA A 150 7.41 -17.58 18.18
CA ALA A 150 8.24 -17.14 19.30
C ALA A 150 7.91 -17.92 20.59
N ALA A 151 6.63 -18.14 20.89
CA ALA A 151 6.20 -18.95 22.04
C ALA A 151 6.69 -20.40 21.94
N ARG A 152 6.67 -20.99 20.76
CA ARG A 152 7.20 -22.34 20.51
C ARG A 152 8.70 -22.41 20.76
N GLU A 153 9.47 -21.48 20.14
CA GLU A 153 10.94 -21.51 20.21
C GLU A 153 11.48 -21.14 21.60
N ILE A 154 10.87 -20.13 22.25
CA ILE A 154 11.38 -19.58 23.51
C ILE A 154 10.85 -20.35 24.73
N LYS A 155 9.59 -20.77 24.70
CA LYS A 155 8.89 -21.40 25.82
C LYS A 155 8.55 -22.88 25.62
N GLY A 156 8.89 -23.46 24.48
CA GLY A 156 8.59 -24.85 24.17
C GLY A 156 7.09 -25.16 24.07
N VAL A 157 6.26 -24.17 23.76
CA VAL A 157 4.81 -24.34 23.62
C VAL A 157 4.50 -25.32 22.50
N LYS A 158 3.74 -26.38 22.78
CA LYS A 158 3.38 -27.44 21.82
C LYS A 158 1.89 -27.46 21.48
N LYS A 159 1.06 -26.75 22.23
CA LYS A 159 -0.41 -26.75 22.05
C LYS A 159 -0.91 -25.31 22.17
N VAL A 160 -1.85 -24.97 21.32
CA VAL A 160 -2.55 -23.68 21.31
C VAL A 160 -4.04 -23.95 21.50
N ALA A 161 -4.69 -23.21 22.40
CA ALA A 161 -6.13 -23.19 22.53
C ALA A 161 -6.68 -21.97 21.78
N ALA A 162 -7.64 -22.18 20.93
CA ALA A 162 -8.35 -21.14 20.22
C ALA A 162 -9.84 -21.37 20.27
N SER A 163 -10.63 -20.31 20.10
CA SER A 163 -12.07 -20.45 19.98
C SER A 163 -12.43 -21.11 18.62
N LYS A 164 -13.62 -21.70 18.54
CA LYS A 164 -14.12 -22.24 17.26
C LYS A 164 -14.29 -21.17 16.20
N MET A 165 -14.34 -19.89 16.61
CA MET A 165 -14.56 -18.72 15.76
C MET A 165 -13.24 -17.98 15.42
N ALA A 166 -12.10 -18.48 15.90
CA ALA A 166 -10.79 -17.86 15.66
C ALA A 166 -10.18 -18.32 14.33
#